data_28d4d550487643cc9ab6128751b49c5f
#
_entry.id   28d4d550487643cc9ab6128751b49c5f
#
_cell.length_a   1.000
_cell.length_b   1.000
_cell.length_c   1.000
_cell.angle_alpha   90.00
_cell.angle_beta   90.00
_cell.angle_gamma   90.00
#
_symmetry.space_group_name_H-M   'P 1'
#
loop_
_entity.id
_entity.type
_entity.pdbx_description
1 polymer ?
#
loop_
_entity_poly.entity_id
_entity_poly.type
_entity_poly.pdbx_seq_one_letter_code
_entity_poly.pdbx_strand_id
1 'polypeptide(L)' 'MEKWQYKMLQDQLTRKAKNNPYGKSGSFKREEGYKEGILAAKSILSDFYHRYCEKEDQL' A
#
# COMPACT_ATOMS: atom_id res chain seq x y z
N MET A 1 -6.77 -11.60 -8.87
CA MET A 1 -6.60 -11.35 -7.42
C MET A 1 -7.96 -11.27 -6.77
N GLU A 2 -8.15 -12.02 -5.71
CA GLU A 2 -9.40 -11.99 -4.97
C GLU A 2 -9.45 -10.77 -4.04
N LYS A 3 -10.66 -10.34 -3.71
CA LYS A 3 -10.86 -9.15 -2.90
C LYS A 3 -10.17 -9.24 -1.53
N TRP A 4 -10.18 -10.42 -0.91
CA TRP A 4 -9.52 -10.58 0.40
C TRP A 4 -8.01 -10.46 0.28
N GLN A 5 -7.42 -10.91 -0.83
CA GLN A 5 -5.99 -10.75 -1.07
C GLN A 5 -5.61 -9.29 -1.24
N TYR A 6 -6.43 -8.54 -1.96
CA TYR A 6 -6.23 -7.11 -2.14
C TYR A 6 -6.25 -6.38 -0.79
N LYS A 7 -7.25 -6.72 0.05
CA LYS A 7 -7.34 -6.11 1.37
C LYS A 7 -6.15 -6.45 2.25
N MET A 8 -5.67 -7.69 2.19
CA MET A 8 -4.49 -8.10 2.94
C MET A 8 -3.24 -7.33 2.51
N LEU A 9 -3.05 -7.16 1.21
CA LEU A 9 -1.91 -6.41 0.70
C LEU A 9 -1.98 -4.95 1.12
N GLN A 10 -3.15 -4.34 1.04
CA GLN A 10 -3.33 -2.97 1.50
C GLN A 10 -3.02 -2.83 2.99
N ASP A 11 -3.47 -3.79 3.78
CA ASP A 11 -3.21 -3.79 5.22
C ASP A 11 -1.72 -3.91 5.52
N GLN A 12 -1.01 -4.79 4.81
CA GLN A 12 0.43 -4.96 4.99
C GLN A 12 1.19 -3.68 4.64
N LEU A 13 0.79 -3.01 3.57
CA LEU A 13 1.42 -1.75 3.17
C LEU A 13 1.17 -0.67 4.23
N THR A 14 -0.04 -0.62 4.77
CA THR A 14 -0.36 0.34 5.83
C THR A 14 0.46 0.07 7.07
N ARG A 15 0.62 -1.20 7.46
CA ARG A 15 1.45 -1.56 8.62
C ARG A 15 2.91 -1.18 8.42
N LYS A 16 3.43 -1.38 7.20
CA LYS A 16 4.80 -0.98 6.89
C LYS A 16 4.99 0.53 7.03
N ALA A 17 4.01 1.31 6.61
CA ALA A 17 4.06 2.75 6.76
C ALA A 17 4.06 3.18 8.23
N LYS A 18 3.24 2.50 9.06
CA LYS A 18 3.17 2.80 10.49
C LYS A 18 4.43 2.38 11.23
N ASN A 19 5.02 1.27 10.84
CA ASN A 19 6.24 0.74 11.46
C ASN A 19 7.48 1.15 10.68
N ASN A 20 7.49 2.38 10.20
CA ASN A 20 8.55 2.95 9.40
C ASN A 20 9.90 2.84 10.14
N PRO A 21 10.89 2.12 9.57
CA PRO A 21 12.18 1.94 10.22
C PRO A 21 12.95 3.24 10.42
N TYR A 22 12.66 4.24 9.61
CA TYR A 22 13.33 5.53 9.68
C TYR A 22 12.77 6.46 10.75
N GLY A 23 11.58 6.13 11.28
CA GLY A 23 10.97 6.92 12.33
C GLY A 23 11.76 6.91 13.63
N LYS A 24 12.52 5.84 13.89
CA LYS A 24 13.34 5.71 15.08
C LYS A 24 14.71 6.34 14.95
N SER A 25 15.15 6.60 13.73
CA SER A 25 16.47 7.16 13.47
C SER A 25 16.50 8.69 13.52
N GLY A 26 15.34 9.32 13.64
CA GLY A 26 15.25 10.78 13.67
C GLY A 26 15.41 11.45 12.31
N SER A 27 15.46 10.69 11.24
CA SER A 27 15.60 11.24 9.89
C SER A 27 14.23 11.50 9.28
N PHE A 28 13.77 12.73 9.42
CA PHE A 28 12.44 13.14 8.96
C PHE A 28 12.25 12.97 7.45
N LYS A 29 13.27 13.35 6.67
CA LYS A 29 13.17 13.26 5.21
C LYS A 29 13.05 11.82 4.72
N ARG A 30 13.80 10.91 5.33
CA ARG A 30 13.75 9.49 4.96
C ARG A 30 12.42 8.87 5.37
N GLU A 31 11.90 9.27 6.52
CA GLU A 31 10.61 8.81 6.99
C GLU A 31 9.49 9.22 6.03
N GLU A 32 9.50 10.47 5.59
CA GLU A 32 8.50 10.95 4.64
C GLU A 32 8.62 10.24 3.30
N GLY A 33 9.84 10.08 2.80
CA GLY A 33 10.06 9.38 1.54
C GLY A 33 9.56 7.95 1.59
N TYR A 34 9.80 7.26 2.71
CA TYR A 34 9.30 5.91 2.91
C TYR A 34 7.78 5.86 2.89
N LYS A 35 7.13 6.77 3.61
CA LYS A 35 5.66 6.84 3.63
C LYS A 35 5.09 7.15 2.26
N GLU A 36 5.70 8.08 1.54
CA GLU A 36 5.27 8.42 0.19
C GLU A 36 5.41 7.23 -0.76
N GLY A 37 6.50 6.47 -0.62
CA GLY A 37 6.70 5.27 -1.42
C GLY A 37 5.61 4.23 -1.15
N ILE A 38 5.25 4.04 0.12
CA ILE A 38 4.18 3.11 0.49
C ILE A 38 2.83 3.60 -0.07
N LEU A 39 2.55 4.89 0.02
CA LEU A 39 1.31 5.44 -0.53
C LEU A 39 1.25 5.28 -2.04
N ALA A 40 2.37 5.47 -2.72
CA ALA A 40 2.44 5.25 -4.16
C ALA A 40 2.18 3.79 -4.51
N ALA A 41 2.76 2.86 -3.74
CA ALA A 41 2.53 1.43 -3.94
C ALA A 41 1.07 1.06 -3.72
N LYS A 42 0.43 1.63 -2.69
CA LYS A 42 -0.99 1.40 -2.44
C LYS A 42 -1.84 1.91 -3.60
N SER A 43 -1.49 3.06 -4.14
CA SER A 43 -2.21 3.64 -5.28
C SER A 43 -2.09 2.75 -6.51
N ILE A 44 -0.90 2.24 -6.78
CA ILE A 44 -0.67 1.34 -7.91
C ILE A 44 -1.48 0.05 -7.73
N LEU A 45 -1.47 -0.52 -6.55
CA LEU A 45 -2.21 -1.74 -6.24
C LEU A 45 -3.72 -1.52 -6.39
N SER A 46 -4.23 -0.39 -5.89
CA SER A 46 -5.63 -0.04 -6.00
C SER A 46 -6.04 0.10 -7.47
N ASP A 47 -5.21 0.78 -8.25
CA ASP A 47 -5.46 0.99 -9.67
C ASP A 47 -5.51 -0.34 -10.41
N PHE A 48 -4.55 -1.20 -10.12
CA PHE A 48 -4.49 -2.54 -10.72
C PHE A 48 -5.75 -3.34 -10.38
N TYR A 49 -6.13 -3.36 -9.11
CA TYR A 49 -7.31 -4.11 -8.68
C TYR A 49 -8.57 -3.62 -9.37
N HIS A 50 -8.77 -2.32 -9.44
CA HIS A 50 -9.97 -1.76 -10.04
C HIS A 50 -10.03 -2.00 -11.56
N ARG A 51 -8.87 -2.01 -12.20
CA ARG A 51 -8.83 -2.22 -13.65
C ARG A 51 -9.00 -3.67 -14.06
N TYR A 52 -8.42 -4.59 -13.31
CA TYR A 52 -8.29 -5.98 -13.77
C TYR A 52 -9.08 -6.99 -12.93
N CYS A 53 -9.37 -6.68 -11.69
CA CYS A 53 -9.98 -7.63 -10.77
C CYS A 53 -11.43 -7.29 -10.45
N GLU A 54 -11.74 -6.01 -10.28
CA GLU A 54 -13.08 -5.58 -9.90
C GLU A 54 -14.11 -5.91 -10.98
N LYS A 55 -13.70 -5.88 -12.24
CA LYS A 55 -14.60 -6.23 -13.33
C LYS A 55 -15.08 -7.67 -13.26
N GLU A 56 -14.24 -8.56 -12.78
CA GLU A 56 -14.60 -9.96 -12.62
C GLU A 56 -15.62 -10.15 -11.51
N ASP A 57 -15.52 -9.36 -10.46
CA ASP A 57 -16.45 -9.42 -9.34
C ASP A 57 -17.84 -8.92 -9.69
N GLN A 58 -17.96 -8.14 -10.75
CA GLN A 58 -19.24 -7.60 -11.21
C GLN A 58 -19.98 -8.52 -12.17
N LEU A 59 -19.33 -9.55 -12.63
CA LEU A 59 -19.95 -10.52 -13.51
C LEU A 59 -20.58 -11.66 -12.71
#